data_7bebad699dd0d73eec06422288fc049e
#
_entry.id   7bebad699dd0d73eec06422288fc049e
#
_cell.length_a   1.000
_cell.length_b   1.000
_cell.length_c   1.000
_cell.angle_alpha   90.00
_cell.angle_beta   90.00
_cell.angle_gamma   90.00
#
_symmetry.space_group_name_H-M   'P 1'
#
loop_
_entity.id
_entity.type
_entity.pdbx_description
1 polymer ?
#
loop_
_entity_poly.entity_id
_entity_poly.type
_entity_poly.pdbx_seq_one_letter_code
_entity_poly.pdbx_strand_id
1 'polypeptide(L)'
;EGGIAPLGKYKNQMIFWQIESLLEKYDLKLKTPIAEIPGDAIQEILYGSLENVKIGKEKVHTSSDYFCAYDGIIDYLQKVIENDESAAGKKWADQFISTIECPECHGQRLKKESLAFRIWDKNISEVANLDIDELRDWLEQVEAHLPSMKAKVAHEIIKELRSRVNFL
;
A
#
# COMPACT_ATOMS: atom_id res chain seq x y z
N GLU A 1 12.76 11.23 -22.67
CA GLU A 1 13.10 9.79 -22.76
C GLU A 1 12.61 8.92 -21.57
N GLY A 2 11.46 9.20 -20.97
CA GLY A 2 10.93 8.36 -19.91
C GLY A 2 11.49 8.67 -18.51
N GLY A 3 11.65 9.93 -18.18
CA GLY A 3 12.10 10.38 -16.85
C GLY A 3 11.17 9.97 -15.70
N ILE A 4 9.92 9.63 -16.03
CA ILE A 4 8.94 9.06 -15.10
C ILE A 4 8.76 7.60 -15.50
N ALA A 5 9.38 6.70 -14.76
CA ALA A 5 9.47 5.28 -15.09
C ALA A 5 8.11 4.62 -15.41
N PRO A 6 7.03 4.81 -14.63
CA PRO A 6 5.72 4.23 -14.94
C PRO A 6 5.12 4.69 -16.27
N LEU A 7 5.36 5.91 -16.68
CA LEU A 7 4.80 6.44 -17.93
C LEU A 7 5.63 6.05 -19.16
N GLY A 8 6.94 5.83 -18.97
CA GLY A 8 7.87 5.51 -20.05
C GLY A 8 8.04 6.67 -21.04
N LYS A 9 8.14 6.33 -22.33
CA LYS A 9 8.25 7.34 -23.39
C LYS A 9 6.93 8.05 -23.61
N TYR A 10 7.00 9.29 -24.08
CA TYR A 10 5.83 10.11 -24.43
C TYR A 10 4.84 9.33 -25.30
N LYS A 11 3.57 9.43 -24.91
CA LYS A 11 2.42 8.94 -25.67
C LYS A 11 1.39 10.06 -25.76
N ASN A 12 0.64 10.08 -26.86
CA ASN A 12 -0.43 11.06 -27.04
C ASN A 12 -1.68 10.66 -26.22
N GLN A 13 -1.60 10.83 -24.90
CA GLN A 13 -2.61 10.43 -23.91
C GLN A 13 -2.83 11.51 -22.87
N MET A 14 -4.01 11.51 -22.25
CA MET A 14 -4.46 12.52 -21.29
C MET A 14 -3.42 12.79 -20.19
N ILE A 15 -2.85 11.77 -19.59
CA ILE A 15 -1.87 11.92 -18.51
C ILE A 15 -0.64 12.75 -18.90
N PHE A 16 -0.15 12.60 -20.14
CA PHE A 16 0.97 13.39 -20.65
C PHE A 16 0.56 14.85 -20.93
N TRP A 17 -0.66 15.08 -21.39
CA TRP A 17 -1.19 16.43 -21.62
C TRP A 17 -1.38 17.18 -20.29
N GLN A 18 -1.82 16.47 -19.25
CA GLN A 18 -1.96 17.03 -17.91
C GLN A 18 -0.59 17.44 -17.34
N ILE A 19 0.41 16.56 -17.43
CA ILE A 19 1.79 16.85 -16.99
C ILE A 19 2.40 17.99 -17.78
N GLU A 20 2.17 18.05 -19.09
CA GLU A 20 2.65 19.16 -19.94
C GLU A 20 2.04 20.49 -19.50
N SER A 21 0.73 20.54 -19.29
CA SER A 21 0.04 21.73 -18.79
C SER A 21 0.54 22.16 -17.40
N LEU A 22 0.81 21.19 -16.52
CA LEU A 22 1.38 21.45 -15.19
C LEU A 22 2.80 22.03 -15.30
N LEU A 23 3.64 21.48 -16.16
CA LEU A 23 4.99 22.00 -16.38
C LEU A 23 5.00 23.41 -16.99
N GLU A 24 4.04 23.74 -17.86
CA GLU A 24 3.87 25.09 -18.43
C GLU A 24 3.62 26.14 -17.34
N LYS A 25 2.95 25.79 -16.23
CA LYS A 25 2.77 26.65 -15.07
C LYS A 25 4.11 27.11 -14.44
N TYR A 26 5.16 26.32 -14.63
CA TYR A 26 6.52 26.59 -14.16
C TYR A 26 7.47 27.05 -15.28
N ASP A 27 6.94 27.45 -16.45
CA ASP A 27 7.72 27.79 -17.65
C ASP A 27 8.62 26.64 -18.14
N LEU A 28 8.23 25.38 -17.88
CA LEU A 28 8.97 24.17 -18.24
C LEU A 28 8.30 23.39 -19.37
N LYS A 29 9.03 22.47 -19.97
CA LYS A 29 8.55 21.61 -21.07
C LYS A 29 8.75 20.14 -20.71
N LEU A 30 7.99 19.24 -21.36
CA LEU A 30 8.17 17.79 -21.22
C LEU A 30 9.59 17.26 -21.53
N LYS A 31 10.39 18.06 -22.25
CA LYS A 31 11.79 17.72 -22.57
C LYS A 31 12.79 18.21 -21.55
N THR A 32 12.37 18.99 -20.56
CA THR A 32 13.23 19.48 -19.49
C THR A 32 13.78 18.29 -18.69
N PRO A 33 15.09 18.23 -18.45
CA PRO A 33 15.68 17.20 -17.60
C PRO A 33 15.07 17.21 -16.20
N ILE A 34 14.83 16.05 -15.60
CA ILE A 34 14.23 15.94 -14.25
C ILE A 34 15.04 16.72 -13.20
N ALA A 35 16.36 16.74 -13.32
CA ALA A 35 17.24 17.47 -12.40
C ALA A 35 17.04 19.00 -12.43
N GLU A 36 16.44 19.54 -13.47
CA GLU A 36 16.14 20.98 -13.64
C GLU A 36 14.71 21.33 -13.20
N ILE A 37 13.88 20.34 -12.90
CA ILE A 37 12.48 20.55 -12.47
C ILE A 37 12.48 20.92 -10.98
N PRO A 38 11.85 22.03 -10.57
CA PRO A 38 11.70 22.40 -9.17
C PRO A 38 11.00 21.33 -8.34
N GLY A 39 11.37 21.23 -7.07
CA GLY A 39 10.79 20.22 -6.15
C GLY A 39 9.27 20.31 -6.06
N ASP A 40 8.71 21.52 -6.03
CA ASP A 40 7.25 21.72 -5.97
C ASP A 40 6.55 21.16 -7.21
N ALA A 41 7.12 21.36 -8.41
CA ALA A 41 6.59 20.79 -9.64
C ALA A 41 6.67 19.25 -9.64
N ILE A 42 7.75 18.69 -9.11
CA ILE A 42 7.87 17.24 -8.93
C ILE A 42 6.80 16.72 -7.96
N GLN A 43 6.56 17.41 -6.85
CA GLN A 43 5.50 17.05 -5.90
C GLN A 43 4.12 17.08 -6.57
N GLU A 44 3.80 18.13 -7.32
CA GLU A 44 2.52 18.19 -8.06
C GLU A 44 2.43 17.06 -9.11
N ILE A 45 3.49 16.74 -9.82
CA ILE A 45 3.52 15.62 -10.79
C ILE A 45 3.24 14.29 -10.09
N LEU A 46 3.84 14.04 -8.94
CA LEU A 46 3.72 12.76 -8.23
C LEU A 46 2.39 12.62 -7.49
N TYR A 47 1.97 13.65 -6.76
CA TYR A 47 0.85 13.58 -5.81
C TYR A 47 -0.41 14.32 -6.26
N GLY A 48 -0.38 14.99 -7.41
CA GLY A 48 -1.49 15.75 -7.92
C GLY A 48 -1.42 17.25 -7.63
N SER A 49 -2.26 18.01 -8.34
CA SER A 49 -2.39 19.46 -8.20
C SER A 49 -3.72 19.81 -7.55
N LEU A 50 -3.71 20.81 -6.66
CA LEU A 50 -4.94 21.37 -6.07
C LEU A 50 -5.77 22.15 -7.10
N GLU A 51 -5.12 22.66 -8.15
CA GLU A 51 -5.76 23.40 -9.23
C GLU A 51 -6.04 22.50 -10.42
N ASN A 52 -7.13 22.77 -11.12
CA ASN A 52 -7.42 22.10 -12.38
C ASN A 52 -6.36 22.45 -13.43
N VAL A 53 -5.90 21.44 -14.14
CA VAL A 53 -4.99 21.61 -15.28
C VAL A 53 -5.78 21.90 -16.56
N LYS A 54 -5.24 22.79 -17.39
CA LYS A 54 -5.84 23.21 -18.63
C LYS A 54 -5.31 22.37 -19.79
N ILE A 55 -6.19 21.66 -20.49
CA ILE A 55 -5.85 20.93 -21.70
C ILE A 55 -6.34 21.72 -22.92
N GLY A 56 -5.44 22.06 -23.82
CA GLY A 56 -5.76 22.79 -25.03
C GLY A 56 -6.80 22.07 -25.88
N LYS A 57 -7.73 22.84 -26.45
CA LYS A 57 -8.83 22.32 -27.30
C LYS A 57 -8.38 21.47 -28.47
N GLU A 58 -7.19 21.73 -29.01
CA GLU A 58 -6.60 20.97 -30.12
C GLU A 58 -6.25 19.54 -29.74
N LYS A 59 -5.93 19.26 -28.46
CA LYS A 59 -5.61 17.93 -27.94
C LYS A 59 -6.86 17.08 -27.71
N VAL A 60 -7.93 17.70 -27.22
CA VAL A 60 -9.20 17.04 -26.92
C VAL A 60 -10.24 17.15 -28.04
N HIS A 61 -9.88 17.80 -29.16
CA HIS A 61 -10.75 18.02 -30.33
C HIS A 61 -12.11 18.63 -29.98
N THR A 62 -12.11 19.64 -29.12
CA THR A 62 -13.30 20.37 -28.66
C THR A 62 -13.27 21.83 -29.13
N SER A 63 -14.41 22.52 -28.98
CA SER A 63 -14.53 23.95 -29.35
C SER A 63 -13.86 24.89 -28.33
N SER A 64 -13.60 24.40 -27.11
CA SER A 64 -13.01 25.16 -26.00
C SER A 64 -11.97 24.34 -25.25
N ASP A 65 -11.11 25.03 -24.50
CA ASP A 65 -10.14 24.38 -23.61
C ASP A 65 -10.88 23.55 -22.55
N TYR A 66 -10.29 22.42 -22.19
CA TYR A 66 -10.81 21.50 -21.19
C TYR A 66 -10.03 21.64 -19.87
N PHE A 67 -10.75 21.74 -18.77
CA PHE A 67 -10.17 21.81 -17.44
C PHE A 67 -10.52 20.56 -16.66
N CYS A 68 -9.52 19.91 -16.09
CA CYS A 68 -9.72 18.69 -15.31
C CYS A 68 -8.78 18.63 -14.09
N ALA A 69 -9.19 17.87 -13.08
CA ALA A 69 -8.32 17.56 -11.95
C ALA A 69 -7.14 16.68 -12.42
N TYR A 70 -6.02 16.84 -11.75
CA TYR A 70 -4.85 15.99 -11.91
C TYR A 70 -4.48 15.37 -10.55
N ASP A 71 -4.73 14.09 -10.39
CA ASP A 71 -4.59 13.39 -9.13
C ASP A 71 -3.16 12.89 -8.87
N GLY A 72 -2.26 13.02 -9.85
CA GLY A 72 -0.87 12.57 -9.73
C GLY A 72 -0.61 11.16 -10.24
N ILE A 73 0.67 10.85 -10.41
CA ILE A 73 1.11 9.55 -10.94
C ILE A 73 0.91 8.44 -9.91
N ILE A 74 1.06 8.75 -8.62
CA ILE A 74 0.90 7.75 -7.55
C ILE A 74 -0.55 7.28 -7.49
N ASP A 75 -1.51 8.20 -7.53
CA ASP A 75 -2.93 7.88 -7.58
C ASP A 75 -3.32 7.13 -8.87
N TYR A 76 -2.72 7.54 -10.01
CA TYR A 76 -2.89 6.82 -11.27
C TYR A 76 -2.45 5.35 -11.16
N LEU A 77 -1.29 5.07 -10.53
CA LEU A 77 -0.82 3.70 -10.29
C LEU A 77 -1.77 2.93 -9.36
N GLN A 78 -2.21 3.55 -8.28
CA GLN A 78 -3.19 2.94 -7.36
C GLN A 78 -4.48 2.56 -8.08
N LYS A 79 -5.03 3.47 -8.88
CA LYS A 79 -6.24 3.20 -9.68
C LYS A 79 -6.06 2.04 -10.66
N VAL A 80 -4.88 1.89 -11.26
CA VAL A 80 -4.58 0.73 -12.12
C VAL A 80 -4.59 -0.57 -11.32
N ILE A 81 -4.02 -0.58 -10.12
CA ILE A 81 -3.98 -1.78 -9.27
C ILE A 81 -5.39 -2.18 -8.82
N GLU A 82 -6.18 -1.21 -8.41
CA GLU A 82 -7.50 -1.44 -7.83
C GLU A 82 -8.55 -1.79 -8.89
N ASN A 83 -8.50 -1.13 -10.05
CA ASN A 83 -9.57 -1.17 -11.04
C ASN A 83 -9.22 -1.89 -12.34
N ASP A 84 -7.94 -2.13 -12.66
CA ASP A 84 -7.55 -2.87 -13.85
C ASP A 84 -7.74 -4.38 -13.61
N GLU A 85 -8.72 -4.97 -14.28
CA GLU A 85 -8.98 -6.42 -14.23
C GLU A 85 -7.95 -7.21 -15.05
N SER A 86 -7.13 -6.55 -15.89
CA SER A 86 -6.14 -7.23 -16.70
C SER A 86 -4.91 -7.66 -15.90
N ALA A 87 -4.53 -8.92 -16.01
CA ALA A 87 -3.30 -9.43 -15.40
C ALA A 87 -2.03 -8.68 -15.87
N ALA A 88 -2.06 -8.12 -17.08
CA ALA A 88 -0.95 -7.36 -17.66
C ALA A 88 -0.81 -5.99 -16.97
N GLY A 89 -1.91 -5.27 -16.72
CA GLY A 89 -1.92 -3.99 -16.02
C GLY A 89 -1.42 -4.12 -14.58
N LYS A 90 -1.92 -5.11 -13.85
CA LYS A 90 -1.45 -5.40 -12.48
C LYS A 90 0.05 -5.73 -12.44
N LYS A 91 0.51 -6.66 -13.27
CA LYS A 91 1.93 -7.03 -13.35
C LYS A 91 2.85 -5.86 -13.74
N TRP A 92 2.33 -4.93 -14.54
CA TRP A 92 3.06 -3.71 -14.88
C TRP A 92 3.14 -2.77 -13.67
N ALA A 93 2.03 -2.54 -12.97
CA ALA A 93 1.99 -1.67 -11.79
C ALA A 93 2.83 -2.21 -10.63
N ASP A 94 2.85 -3.53 -10.41
CA ASP A 94 3.64 -4.20 -9.38
C ASP A 94 5.16 -3.91 -9.48
N GLN A 95 5.66 -3.56 -10.67
CA GLN A 95 7.06 -3.20 -10.85
C GLN A 95 7.45 -1.87 -10.17
N PHE A 96 6.46 -1.03 -9.84
CA PHE A 96 6.65 0.30 -9.25
C PHE A 96 6.21 0.38 -7.80
N ILE A 97 5.83 -0.76 -7.20
CA ILE A 97 5.32 -0.85 -5.84
C ILE A 97 6.23 -1.78 -5.04
N SER A 98 6.45 -1.42 -3.81
CA SER A 98 7.09 -2.29 -2.83
C SER A 98 6.18 -2.46 -1.63
N THR A 99 6.08 -3.70 -1.16
CA THR A 99 5.40 -3.97 0.11
C THR A 99 6.35 -3.61 1.25
N ILE A 100 5.91 -2.70 2.11
CA ILE A 100 6.64 -2.33 3.32
C ILE A 100 5.87 -2.81 4.55
N GLU A 101 6.60 -3.08 5.61
CA GLU A 101 5.98 -3.38 6.89
C GLU A 101 5.20 -2.16 7.40
N CYS A 102 4.00 -2.37 7.91
CA CYS A 102 3.17 -1.30 8.43
C CYS A 102 3.85 -0.64 9.65
N PRO A 103 4.11 0.69 9.63
CA PRO A 103 4.80 1.37 10.73
C PRO A 103 3.98 1.41 12.04
N GLU A 104 2.65 1.21 11.96
CA GLU A 104 1.78 1.20 13.13
C GLU A 104 1.73 -0.16 13.84
N CYS A 105 1.59 -1.24 13.07
CA CYS A 105 1.40 -2.56 13.65
C CYS A 105 2.59 -3.52 13.48
N HIS A 106 3.64 -3.12 12.76
CA HIS A 106 4.84 -3.93 12.54
C HIS A 106 4.52 -5.38 12.17
N GLY A 107 3.65 -5.57 11.17
CA GLY A 107 3.21 -6.88 10.71
C GLY A 107 2.18 -7.59 11.60
N GLN A 108 1.92 -7.12 12.81
CA GLN A 108 1.04 -7.79 13.79
C GLN A 108 -0.45 -7.72 13.45
N ARG A 109 -0.88 -6.77 12.60
CA ARG A 109 -2.27 -6.56 12.15
C ARG A 109 -3.28 -6.33 13.27
N LEU A 110 -2.82 -5.94 14.45
CA LEU A 110 -3.60 -5.70 15.66
C LEU A 110 -3.35 -4.29 16.20
N LYS A 111 -4.35 -3.74 16.87
CA LYS A 111 -4.20 -2.49 17.61
C LYS A 111 -3.35 -2.70 18.86
N LYS A 112 -2.66 -1.65 19.32
CA LYS A 112 -1.79 -1.67 20.52
C LYS A 112 -2.56 -2.13 21.76
N GLU A 113 -3.83 -1.72 21.90
CA GLU A 113 -4.69 -2.11 23.02
C GLU A 113 -4.95 -3.63 23.04
N SER A 114 -5.07 -4.25 21.86
CA SER A 114 -5.29 -5.71 21.76
C SER A 114 -4.06 -6.49 22.18
N LEU A 115 -2.87 -5.93 22.00
CA LEU A 115 -1.60 -6.54 22.39
C LEU A 115 -1.31 -6.44 23.90
N ALA A 116 -2.05 -5.60 24.63
CA ALA A 116 -1.96 -5.50 26.09
C ALA A 116 -2.53 -6.73 26.80
N PHE A 117 -3.41 -7.50 26.14
CA PHE A 117 -3.95 -8.74 26.70
C PHE A 117 -2.92 -9.87 26.59
N ARG A 118 -2.57 -10.46 27.74
CA ARG A 118 -1.63 -11.57 27.81
C ARG A 118 -2.29 -12.80 28.40
N ILE A 119 -1.93 -13.95 27.86
CA ILE A 119 -2.23 -15.26 28.41
C ILE A 119 -0.91 -15.82 28.90
N TRP A 120 -0.77 -15.96 30.23
CA TRP A 120 0.50 -16.28 30.86
C TRP A 120 1.58 -15.25 30.49
N ASP A 121 2.60 -15.61 29.72
CA ASP A 121 3.74 -14.78 29.36
C ASP A 121 3.63 -14.10 27.98
N LYS A 122 2.66 -14.49 27.14
CA LYS A 122 2.56 -14.07 25.75
C LYS A 122 1.24 -13.39 25.40
N ASN A 123 1.29 -12.40 24.49
CA ASN A 123 0.11 -11.88 23.82
C ASN A 123 -0.20 -12.67 22.54
N ILE A 124 -1.34 -12.39 21.91
CA ILE A 124 -1.80 -13.13 20.72
C ILE A 124 -0.82 -13.06 19.54
N SER A 125 -0.14 -11.93 19.34
CA SER A 125 0.84 -11.78 18.26
C SER A 125 2.10 -12.59 18.54
N GLU A 126 2.58 -12.59 19.78
CA GLU A 126 3.73 -13.39 20.21
C GLU A 126 3.44 -14.88 20.04
N VAL A 127 2.24 -15.33 20.39
CA VAL A 127 1.83 -16.74 20.19
C VAL A 127 1.70 -17.09 18.70
N ALA A 128 1.14 -16.20 17.88
CA ALA A 128 0.97 -16.43 16.45
C ALA A 128 2.29 -16.44 15.65
N ASN A 129 3.37 -15.89 16.22
CA ASN A 129 4.70 -15.87 15.61
C ASN A 129 5.63 -16.99 16.11
N LEU A 130 5.17 -17.85 17.02
CA LEU A 130 5.91 -19.04 17.41
C LEU A 130 5.99 -20.03 16.23
N ASP A 131 7.10 -20.73 16.11
CA ASP A 131 7.13 -21.90 15.25
C ASP A 131 6.26 -23.04 15.84
N ILE A 132 6.02 -24.09 15.05
CA ILE A 132 5.09 -25.16 15.43
C ILE A 132 5.57 -25.91 16.68
N ASP A 133 6.87 -26.14 16.82
CA ASP A 133 7.43 -26.85 17.99
C ASP A 133 7.33 -25.94 19.22
N GLU A 134 7.69 -24.68 19.13
CA GLU A 134 7.55 -23.71 20.22
C GLU A 134 6.09 -23.52 20.64
N LEU A 135 5.17 -23.48 19.67
CA LEU A 135 3.73 -23.37 19.95
C LEU A 135 3.21 -24.61 20.68
N ARG A 136 3.66 -25.80 20.31
CA ARG A 136 3.31 -27.05 20.99
C ARG A 136 3.77 -27.00 22.42
N ASP A 137 5.04 -26.70 22.66
CA ASP A 137 5.62 -26.63 24.00
C ASP A 137 4.94 -25.61 24.90
N TRP A 138 4.60 -24.43 24.32
CA TRP A 138 3.86 -23.41 25.04
C TRP A 138 2.44 -23.85 25.38
N LEU A 139 1.72 -24.51 24.45
CA LEU A 139 0.38 -25.04 24.69
C LEU A 139 0.39 -26.13 25.79
N GLU A 140 1.44 -26.93 25.90
CA GLU A 140 1.56 -27.94 26.97
C GLU A 140 1.68 -27.30 28.37
N GLN A 141 2.29 -26.14 28.47
CA GLN A 141 2.59 -25.49 29.75
C GLN A 141 1.55 -24.44 30.14
N VAL A 142 0.88 -23.76 29.21
CA VAL A 142 0.04 -22.59 29.45
C VAL A 142 -1.07 -22.87 30.48
N GLU A 143 -1.69 -24.05 30.45
CA GLU A 143 -2.81 -24.38 31.32
C GLU A 143 -2.41 -24.44 32.81
N ALA A 144 -1.20 -24.93 33.12
CA ALA A 144 -0.65 -24.98 34.47
C ALA A 144 -0.36 -23.59 35.06
N HIS A 145 -0.16 -22.61 34.20
CA HIS A 145 0.13 -21.19 34.59
C HIS A 145 -1.11 -20.31 34.65
N LEU A 146 -2.29 -20.83 34.32
CA LEU A 146 -3.55 -20.09 34.42
C LEU A 146 -4.17 -20.23 35.82
N PRO A 147 -4.84 -19.16 36.32
CA PRO A 147 -5.69 -19.29 37.51
C PRO A 147 -6.74 -20.39 37.31
N SER A 148 -7.05 -21.15 38.36
CA SER A 148 -7.88 -22.36 38.31
C SER A 148 -9.23 -22.18 37.59
N MET A 149 -9.88 -21.03 37.76
CA MET A 149 -11.13 -20.71 37.07
C MET A 149 -10.92 -20.49 35.58
N LYS A 150 -9.85 -19.79 35.17
CA LYS A 150 -9.51 -19.55 33.77
C LYS A 150 -9.01 -20.83 33.08
N ALA A 151 -8.27 -21.67 33.78
CA ALA A 151 -7.83 -22.98 33.30
C ALA A 151 -9.02 -23.87 32.90
N LYS A 152 -10.07 -23.94 33.75
CA LYS A 152 -11.27 -24.71 33.43
C LYS A 152 -11.98 -24.23 32.16
N VAL A 153 -12.06 -22.91 31.95
CA VAL A 153 -12.69 -22.33 30.76
C VAL A 153 -11.84 -22.56 29.51
N ALA A 154 -10.50 -22.47 29.66
CA ALA A 154 -9.56 -22.62 28.56
C ALA A 154 -9.30 -24.08 28.16
N HIS A 155 -9.56 -25.03 29.04
CA HIS A 155 -9.20 -26.45 28.88
C HIS A 155 -9.63 -27.04 27.53
N GLU A 156 -10.90 -26.93 27.18
CA GLU A 156 -11.40 -27.49 25.90
C GLU A 156 -10.79 -26.80 24.68
N ILE A 157 -10.54 -25.49 24.76
CA ILE A 157 -9.89 -24.73 23.66
C ILE A 157 -8.43 -25.17 23.51
N ILE A 158 -7.70 -25.26 24.62
CA ILE A 158 -6.29 -25.69 24.61
C ILE A 158 -6.16 -27.14 24.10
N LYS A 159 -7.04 -28.02 24.50
CA LYS A 159 -7.10 -29.38 24.04
C LYS A 159 -7.31 -29.47 22.52
N GLU A 160 -8.23 -28.72 22.00
CA GLU A 160 -8.49 -28.65 20.55
C GLU A 160 -7.28 -28.08 19.78
N LEU A 161 -6.66 -27.02 20.29
CA LEU A 161 -5.46 -26.44 19.69
C LEU A 161 -4.29 -27.43 19.70
N ARG A 162 -4.04 -28.13 20.79
CA ARG A 162 -3.03 -29.18 20.88
C ARG A 162 -3.27 -30.30 19.85
N SER A 163 -4.53 -30.73 19.71
CA SER A 163 -4.88 -31.75 18.72
C SER A 163 -4.54 -31.33 17.31
N ARG A 164 -4.81 -30.06 16.97
CA ARG A 164 -4.53 -29.52 15.63
C ARG A 164 -3.04 -29.31 15.38
N VAL A 165 -2.32 -28.77 16.35
CA VAL A 165 -0.87 -28.55 16.25
C VAL A 165 -0.11 -29.86 16.15
N ASN A 166 -0.52 -30.91 16.91
CA ASN A 166 0.10 -32.23 16.85
C ASN A 166 -0.15 -33.00 15.54
N PHE A 167 -1.13 -32.55 14.75
CA PHE A 167 -1.41 -33.11 13.42
C PHE A 167 -0.49 -32.56 12.32
N LEU A 168 0.13 -31.39 12.54
CA LEU A 168 1.05 -30.74 11.60
C LEU A 168 2.46 -31.27 11.72
#